data_6d1fa758868acdc6c359d58f5acc8691
#
_entry.id   6d1fa758868acdc6c359d58f5acc8691
#
_cell.length_a   1.000
_cell.length_b   1.000
_cell.length_c   1.000
_cell.angle_alpha   90.00
_cell.angle_beta   90.00
_cell.angle_gamma   90.00
#
_symmetry.space_group_name_H-M   'P 1'
#
loop_
_entity.id
_entity.type
_entity.pdbx_description
1 polymer ?
#
loop_
_entity_poly.entity_id
_entity_poly.type
_entity_poly.pdbx_seq_one_letter_code
_entity_poly.pdbx_strand_id
1 'polypeptide(L)' 'MELIGWLIFADGCYWVCNDAEGWACPFGVGDGVEVLVGGQWQAVTMHSGGYRGRYLRFADGRWTRPALCMQVRVARCGR' A
#
# COMPACT_ATOMS: atom_id res chain seq x y z
N MET A 1 -7.03 -13.51 -8.27
CA MET A 1 -5.71 -13.91 -7.78
C MET A 1 -5.07 -12.75 -7.04
N GLU A 2 -4.51 -13.02 -5.89
CA GLU A 2 -3.84 -11.99 -5.10
C GLU A 2 -2.38 -11.90 -5.47
N LEU A 3 -1.88 -10.67 -5.46
CA LEU A 3 -0.48 -10.39 -5.78
C LEU A 3 0.21 -9.85 -4.54
N ILE A 4 1.39 -10.32 -4.26
CA ILE A 4 2.18 -9.85 -3.11
C ILE A 4 3.39 -9.12 -3.64
N GLY A 5 3.61 -7.91 -3.12
CA GLY A 5 4.75 -7.10 -3.49
C GLY A 5 5.17 -6.20 -2.34
N TRP A 6 5.88 -5.15 -2.67
CA TRP A 6 6.44 -4.23 -1.68
C TRP A 6 6.10 -2.80 -2.07
N LEU A 7 5.93 -1.97 -1.04
CA LEU A 7 5.65 -0.55 -1.23
C LEU A 7 6.93 0.18 -1.57
N ILE A 8 6.90 0.95 -2.65
CA ILE A 8 8.00 1.83 -3.02
C ILE A 8 7.48 3.22 -3.34
N PHE A 9 8.37 4.19 -3.36
CA PHE A 9 8.05 5.55 -3.75
C PHE A 9 8.95 5.93 -4.91
N ALA A 10 8.36 6.30 -6.04
CA ALA A 10 9.10 6.67 -7.24
C ALA A 10 8.29 7.67 -8.05
N ASP A 11 8.97 8.63 -8.66
CA ASP A 11 8.34 9.63 -9.52
C ASP A 11 7.22 10.40 -8.80
N GLY A 12 7.40 10.67 -7.52
CA GLY A 12 6.42 11.41 -6.74
C GLY A 12 5.19 10.61 -6.33
N CYS A 13 5.17 9.33 -6.57
CA CYS A 13 4.01 8.48 -6.31
C CYS A 13 4.41 7.21 -5.57
N TYR A 14 3.44 6.63 -4.87
CA TYR A 14 3.61 5.30 -4.29
C TYR A 14 3.21 4.22 -5.29
N TRP A 15 3.90 3.10 -5.21
CA TRP A 15 3.66 1.94 -6.06
C TRP A 15 3.75 0.68 -5.21
N VAL A 16 3.01 -0.34 -5.57
CA VAL A 16 3.24 -1.69 -5.07
C VAL A 16 3.86 -2.46 -6.21
N CYS A 17 5.02 -3.04 -5.97
CA CYS A 17 5.72 -3.73 -7.06
C CYS A 17 6.36 -5.02 -6.59
N ASN A 18 6.61 -5.88 -7.57
CA ASN A 18 7.35 -7.11 -7.38
C ASN A 18 8.21 -7.32 -8.62
N ASP A 19 9.49 -6.96 -8.49
CA ASP A 19 10.42 -7.04 -9.62
C ASP A 19 10.63 -8.47 -10.09
N ALA A 20 10.64 -9.42 -9.16
CA ALA A 20 10.83 -10.81 -9.51
C ALA A 20 9.69 -11.35 -10.39
N GLU A 21 8.49 -10.82 -10.20
CA GLU A 21 7.33 -11.22 -11.00
C GLU A 21 7.03 -10.24 -12.13
N GLY A 22 7.74 -9.13 -12.16
CA GLY A 22 7.64 -8.20 -13.28
C GLY A 22 6.40 -7.33 -13.31
N TRP A 23 5.86 -6.93 -12.17
CA TRP A 23 4.70 -6.06 -12.18
C TRP A 23 4.85 -4.91 -11.19
N ALA A 24 4.13 -3.83 -11.46
CA ALA A 24 4.01 -2.67 -10.60
C ALA A 24 2.62 -2.09 -10.73
N CYS A 25 2.02 -1.71 -9.60
CA CYS A 25 0.71 -1.08 -9.54
C CYS A 25 0.82 0.27 -8.88
N PRO A 26 0.23 1.32 -9.45
CA PRO A 26 0.14 2.59 -8.72
C PRO A 26 -0.75 2.42 -7.49
N PHE A 27 -0.39 3.13 -6.43
CA PHE A 27 -1.13 3.09 -5.18
C PHE A 27 -1.33 4.52 -4.70
N GLY A 28 -2.57 4.99 -4.75
CA GLY A 28 -2.90 6.37 -4.47
C GLY A 28 -4.03 6.52 -3.48
N VAL A 29 -4.38 7.78 -3.23
CA VAL A 29 -5.47 8.13 -2.32
C VAL A 29 -6.76 7.46 -2.78
N GLY A 30 -7.43 6.80 -1.85
CA GLY A 30 -8.67 6.07 -2.13
C GLY A 30 -8.46 4.59 -2.41
N ASP A 31 -7.24 4.17 -2.70
CA ASP A 31 -6.97 2.76 -2.98
C ASP A 31 -6.85 1.97 -1.69
N GLY A 32 -7.37 0.76 -1.71
CA GLY A 32 -7.31 -0.16 -0.58
C GLY A 32 -6.42 -1.35 -0.90
N VAL A 33 -5.62 -1.73 0.06
CA VAL A 33 -4.75 -2.91 -0.03
C VAL A 33 -4.69 -3.57 1.33
N GLU A 34 -3.96 -4.67 1.42
CA GLU A 34 -3.64 -5.27 2.71
C GLU A 34 -2.15 -5.18 2.94
N VAL A 35 -1.77 -4.88 4.17
CA VAL A 35 -0.35 -4.81 4.57
C VAL A 35 -0.07 -5.86 5.63
N LEU A 36 1.14 -6.36 5.63
CA LEU A 36 1.55 -7.37 6.59
C LEU A 36 2.09 -6.67 7.83
N VAL A 37 1.39 -6.83 8.95
CA VAL A 37 1.76 -6.20 10.23
C VAL A 37 1.68 -7.27 11.31
N GLY A 38 2.80 -7.48 12.00
CA GLY A 38 2.83 -8.49 13.06
C GLY A 38 2.46 -9.88 12.61
N GLY A 39 2.80 -10.23 11.39
CA GLY A 39 2.49 -11.54 10.85
C GLY A 39 1.07 -11.70 10.34
N GLN A 40 0.29 -10.64 10.32
CA GLN A 40 -1.09 -10.69 9.87
C GLN A 40 -1.35 -9.67 8.76
N TRP A 41 -2.15 -10.06 7.79
CA TRP A 41 -2.60 -9.13 6.75
C TRP A 41 -3.74 -8.27 7.28
N GLN A 42 -3.58 -6.97 7.17
CA GLN A 42 -4.58 -6.01 7.64
C GLN A 42 -4.95 -5.05 6.52
N ALA A 43 -6.24 -4.82 6.36
CA ALA A 43 -6.73 -3.93 5.32
C ALA A 43 -6.43 -2.48 5.69
N VAL A 44 -5.95 -1.73 4.72
CA VAL A 44 -5.71 -0.29 4.84
C VAL A 44 -6.17 0.41 3.59
N THR A 45 -6.46 1.70 3.74
CA THR A 45 -6.80 2.59 2.62
C THR A 45 -5.89 3.80 2.70
N MET A 46 -5.40 4.27 1.56
CA MET A 46 -4.57 5.46 1.54
C MET A 46 -5.44 6.71 1.58
N HIS A 47 -5.07 7.62 2.46
CA HIS A 47 -5.69 8.92 2.62
C HIS A 47 -4.64 10.01 2.53
N SER A 48 -5.09 11.26 2.43
CA SER A 48 -4.20 12.41 2.43
C SER A 48 -4.90 13.53 3.18
N GLY A 49 -4.15 14.25 3.98
CA GLY A 49 -4.73 15.42 4.64
C GLY A 49 -3.95 15.92 5.83
N GLY A 50 -4.05 17.22 6.04
CA GLY A 50 -3.45 17.90 7.16
C GLY A 50 -1.95 17.70 7.22
N TYR A 51 -1.42 17.67 8.42
CA TYR A 51 0.02 17.50 8.65
C TYR A 51 0.50 16.08 8.37
N ARG A 52 -0.44 15.13 8.19
CA ARG A 52 -0.07 13.74 7.94
C ARG A 52 0.48 13.52 6.54
N GLY A 53 0.11 14.37 5.58
CA GLY A 53 0.38 14.11 4.18
C GLY A 53 -0.38 12.86 3.75
N ARG A 54 0.26 11.95 3.04
CA ARG A 54 -0.34 10.67 2.69
C ARG A 54 -0.13 9.69 3.84
N TYR A 55 -1.18 8.97 4.20
CA TYR A 55 -1.12 8.01 5.29
C TYR A 55 -2.03 6.83 5.00
N LEU A 56 -1.76 5.71 5.68
CA LEU A 56 -2.56 4.49 5.57
C LEU A 56 -3.46 4.41 6.79
N ARG A 57 -4.74 4.20 6.56
CA ARG A 57 -5.72 4.09 7.65
C ARG A 57 -6.22 2.67 7.74
N PHE A 58 -6.16 2.10 8.94
CA PHE A 58 -6.68 0.78 9.25
C PHE A 58 -8.18 0.85 9.52
N ALA A 59 -8.84 -0.32 9.48
CA ALA A 59 -10.29 -0.39 9.67
C ALA A 59 -10.73 0.14 11.03
N ASP A 60 -9.88 0.02 12.06
CA ASP A 60 -10.21 0.48 13.41
C ASP A 60 -9.94 1.98 13.64
N GLY A 61 -9.52 2.68 12.60
CA GLY A 61 -9.26 4.11 12.68
C GLY A 61 -7.82 4.47 13.00
N ARG A 62 -6.99 3.53 13.38
CA ARG A 62 -5.54 3.80 13.53
C ARG A 62 -4.96 4.17 12.18
N TRP A 63 -3.85 4.85 12.20
CA TRP A 63 -3.18 5.23 10.97
C TRP A 63 -1.67 5.12 11.13
N THR A 64 -1.00 4.99 10.00
CA THR A 64 0.46 4.95 9.95
C THR A 64 0.94 5.61 8.67
N ARG A 65 2.18 6.05 8.68
CA ARG A 65 2.79 6.53 7.45
C ARG A 65 3.15 5.36 6.56
N PRO A 66 3.09 5.53 5.23
CA PRO A 66 3.56 4.48 4.33
C PRO A 66 5.06 4.26 4.56
N ALA A 67 5.44 3.05 4.85
CA ALA A 67 6.83 2.69 5.05
C ALA A 67 7.34 1.97 3.82
N LEU A 68 8.50 2.40 3.31
CA LEU A 68 9.08 1.76 2.13
C LEU A 68 9.45 0.31 2.45
N CYS A 69 9.31 -0.55 1.46
CA CYS A 69 9.54 -1.98 1.57
C CYS A 69 8.54 -2.70 2.48
N MET A 70 7.47 -2.04 2.87
CA MET A 70 6.35 -2.68 3.54
C MET A 70 5.76 -3.73 2.60
N GLN A 71 5.49 -4.93 3.11
CA GLN A 71 4.92 -5.98 2.29
C GLN A 71 3.42 -5.77 2.12
N VAL A 72 2.95 -5.83 0.89
CA VAL A 72 1.58 -5.45 0.53
C VAL A 72 0.97 -6.53 -0.34
N ARG A 73 -0.30 -6.83 -0.08
CA ARG A 73 -1.08 -7.76 -0.88
C ARG A 73 -2.20 -6.99 -1.57
N VAL A 74 -2.29 -7.14 -2.89
CA VAL A 74 -3.34 -6.50 -3.68
C VAL A 74 -4.16 -7.57 -4.38
N ALA A 75 -5.46 -7.30 -4.57
CA ALA A 75 -6.33 -8.26 -5.22
C ALA A 75 -5.90 -8.46 -6.67
N ARG A 76 -5.53 -7.39 -7.33
CA ARG A 76 -4.94 -7.43 -8.66
C ARG A 76 -4.42 -6.05 -9.01
N CYS A 77 -3.47 -6.05 -9.90
CA CYS A 77 -2.94 -4.80 -10.41
C CYS A 77 -3.96 -4.16 -11.31
N GLY A 78 -4.25 -2.99 -10.99
CA GLY A 78 -5.30 -2.20 -11.42
C GLY A 78 -5.63 -2.12 -12.82
N ARG A 79 -5.65 -2.43 -13.51
CA ARG A 79 -6.17 -2.10 -14.75
C ARG A 79 -5.32 -2.30 -15.84
#